data_db153b91ade6a42fc999113cdafe959a
#
_entry.id   db153b91ade6a42fc999113cdafe959a
#
_cell.length_a   1.000
_cell.length_b   1.000
_cell.length_c   1.000
_cell.angle_alpha   90.00
_cell.angle_beta   90.00
_cell.angle_gamma   90.00
#
_symmetry.space_group_name_H-M   'P 1'
#
loop_
_entity.id
_entity.type
_entity.pdbx_description
1 polymer ?
#
loop_
_entity_poly.entity_id
_entity_poly.type
_entity_poly.pdbx_seq_one_letter_code
_entity_poly.pdbx_strand_id
1 'polypeptide(L)'
;TSTSWYRVPAVGTSVTLTPGLTDSDASGFPMEEITAMVSGGPRLVENGAICTTLEPGFQEARFTSAVTSRTALGKLADGKLVIVSTGSASIQQLRELMLQLGCVEAVNLDGGGSTALAYQGKLIRSPGRELTTTLQIFTH
;
A
#
# COMPACT_ATOMS: atom_id res chain seq x y z
N THR A 1 -29.25 -3.73 -11.15
CA THR A 1 -29.35 -5.09 -10.61
C THR A 1 -27.98 -5.45 -10.05
N SER A 2 -27.84 -5.37 -8.73
CA SER A 2 -26.61 -5.80 -8.05
C SER A 2 -26.58 -7.32 -8.07
N THR A 3 -25.72 -7.89 -8.87
CA THR A 3 -25.36 -9.30 -8.77
C THR A 3 -24.47 -9.47 -7.54
N SER A 4 -25.01 -10.03 -6.45
CA SER A 4 -24.18 -10.42 -5.31
C SER A 4 -23.26 -11.55 -5.77
N TRP A 5 -21.96 -11.32 -5.67
CA TRP A 5 -20.90 -12.25 -6.06
C TRP A 5 -20.77 -13.47 -5.12
N TYR A 6 -21.54 -13.49 -4.06
CA TYR A 6 -21.51 -14.56 -3.07
C TYR A 6 -22.93 -15.02 -2.73
N ARG A 7 -23.07 -16.32 -2.54
CA ARG A 7 -24.26 -16.91 -1.92
C ARG A 7 -23.94 -17.14 -0.45
N VAL A 8 -24.79 -16.62 0.40
CA VAL A 8 -24.71 -16.95 1.83
C VAL A 8 -25.17 -18.40 2.00
N PRO A 9 -24.32 -19.31 2.48
CA PRO A 9 -24.73 -20.69 2.72
C PRO A 9 -25.78 -20.75 3.83
N ALA A 10 -26.64 -21.76 3.81
CA ALA A 10 -27.61 -21.96 4.87
C ALA A 10 -26.91 -22.28 6.20
N VAL A 11 -27.56 -21.94 7.30
CA VAL A 11 -27.05 -22.28 8.64
C VAL A 11 -26.86 -23.79 8.77
N GLY A 12 -25.71 -24.21 9.24
CA GLY A 12 -25.33 -25.63 9.34
C GLY A 12 -24.60 -26.21 8.13
N THR A 13 -24.43 -25.42 7.04
CA THR A 13 -23.62 -25.85 5.90
C THR A 13 -22.13 -25.84 6.28
N SER A 14 -21.43 -26.93 6.00
CA SER A 14 -19.97 -26.96 6.09
C SER A 14 -19.36 -26.20 4.94
N VAL A 15 -18.45 -25.26 5.23
CA VAL A 15 -17.71 -24.48 4.24
C VAL A 15 -16.21 -24.68 4.45
N THR A 16 -15.48 -24.83 3.34
CA THR A 16 -14.01 -24.85 3.35
C THR A 16 -13.53 -23.51 2.85
N LEU A 17 -12.67 -22.85 3.64
CA LEU A 17 -11.99 -21.61 3.25
C LEU A 17 -10.56 -21.97 2.88
N THR A 18 -10.18 -21.66 1.63
CA THR A 18 -8.81 -21.83 1.16
C THR A 18 -8.25 -20.44 0.86
N PRO A 19 -7.45 -19.85 1.78
CA PRO A 19 -6.81 -18.58 1.50
C PRO A 19 -5.75 -18.76 0.41
N GLY A 20 -5.60 -17.77 -0.45
CA GLY A 20 -4.59 -17.76 -1.49
C GLY A 20 -4.35 -16.35 -1.97
N LEU A 21 -3.14 -16.10 -2.46
CA LEU A 21 -2.76 -14.88 -3.17
C LEU A 21 -2.37 -15.26 -4.59
N THR A 22 -2.75 -14.44 -5.54
CA THR A 22 -2.36 -14.59 -6.94
C THR A 22 -1.79 -13.28 -7.44
N ASP A 23 -0.82 -13.37 -8.33
CA ASP A 23 -0.33 -12.24 -9.10
C ASP A 23 -1.30 -11.87 -10.23
N SER A 24 -0.99 -10.81 -10.97
CA SER A 24 -1.78 -10.33 -12.12
C SER A 24 -1.93 -11.35 -13.25
N ASP A 25 -1.00 -12.29 -13.35
CA ASP A 25 -1.02 -13.41 -14.29
C ASP A 25 -1.72 -14.66 -13.73
N ALA A 26 -2.36 -14.56 -12.57
CA ALA A 26 -3.00 -15.65 -11.83
C ALA A 26 -2.05 -16.73 -11.30
N SER A 27 -0.74 -16.48 -11.28
CA SER A 27 0.19 -17.37 -10.57
C SER A 27 -0.03 -17.26 -9.06
N GLY A 28 0.04 -18.41 -8.38
CA GLY A 28 -0.07 -18.46 -6.92
C GLY A 28 1.20 -18.02 -6.24
N PHE A 29 1.09 -17.30 -5.13
CA PHE A 29 2.21 -17.06 -4.24
C PHE A 29 2.35 -18.19 -3.23
N PRO A 30 3.59 -18.60 -2.89
CA PRO A 30 3.84 -19.57 -1.82
C PRO A 30 3.50 -18.93 -0.48
N MET A 31 2.26 -19.10 -0.02
CA MET A 31 1.74 -18.47 1.21
C MET A 31 2.59 -18.78 2.44
N GLU A 32 3.23 -19.95 2.48
CA GLU A 32 4.11 -20.40 3.55
C GLU A 32 5.43 -19.62 3.65
N GLU A 33 5.82 -18.94 2.58
CA GLU A 33 7.04 -18.12 2.54
C GLU A 33 6.77 -16.65 2.90
N ILE A 34 5.50 -16.25 2.98
CA ILE A 34 5.11 -14.87 3.27
C ILE A 34 5.13 -14.63 4.77
N THR A 35 6.09 -13.85 5.24
CA THR A 35 6.21 -13.48 6.66
C THR A 35 5.50 -12.18 7.01
N ALA A 36 5.33 -11.27 6.04
CA ALA A 36 4.62 -10.02 6.23
C ALA A 36 4.03 -9.54 4.90
N MET A 37 2.89 -8.86 4.97
CA MET A 37 2.22 -8.30 3.82
C MET A 37 1.63 -6.93 4.14
N VAL A 38 1.77 -5.98 3.22
CA VAL A 38 1.18 -4.65 3.31
C VAL A 38 0.35 -4.41 2.05
N SER A 39 -0.88 -3.95 2.25
CA SER A 39 -1.74 -3.53 1.15
C SER A 39 -1.59 -2.03 0.89
N GLY A 40 -1.49 -1.65 -0.35
CA GLY A 40 -1.38 -0.25 -0.78
C GLY A 40 -1.54 -0.10 -2.28
N GLY A 41 -1.51 1.16 -2.74
CA GLY A 41 -1.58 1.51 -4.16
C GLY A 41 -1.85 3.00 -4.38
N PRO A 42 -1.57 3.51 -5.58
CA PRO A 42 -0.94 2.81 -6.70
C PRO A 42 0.53 2.47 -6.44
N ARG A 43 1.09 1.57 -7.26
CA ARG A 43 2.52 1.31 -7.33
C ARG A 43 3.27 2.57 -7.77
N LEU A 44 4.39 2.84 -7.14
CA LEU A 44 5.19 4.04 -7.39
C LEU A 44 6.46 3.73 -8.16
N VAL A 45 7.19 2.73 -7.69
CA VAL A 45 8.45 2.25 -8.27
C VAL A 45 8.40 0.74 -8.32
N GLU A 46 8.86 0.17 -9.40
CA GLU A 46 8.97 -1.27 -9.63
C GLU A 46 10.27 -1.56 -10.37
N ASN A 47 11.07 -2.50 -9.85
CA ASN A 47 12.38 -2.86 -10.42
C ASN A 47 13.31 -1.65 -10.65
N GLY A 48 13.27 -0.66 -9.77
CA GLY A 48 14.08 0.57 -9.88
C GLY A 48 13.62 1.56 -10.93
N ALA A 49 12.41 1.41 -11.46
CA ALA A 49 11.83 2.33 -12.46
C ALA A 49 10.48 2.89 -11.98
N ILE A 50 10.18 4.12 -12.36
CA ILE A 50 8.89 4.76 -12.09
C ILE A 50 7.77 4.00 -12.81
N CYS A 51 6.72 3.62 -12.06
CA CYS A 51 5.48 3.10 -12.65
C CYS A 51 4.72 4.23 -13.32
N THR A 52 4.57 4.20 -14.64
CA THR A 52 3.91 5.25 -15.41
C THR A 52 2.40 5.07 -15.50
N THR A 53 1.92 3.84 -15.31
CA THR A 53 0.50 3.48 -15.34
C THR A 53 -0.08 3.39 -13.93
N LEU A 54 -1.39 3.47 -13.83
CA LEU A 54 -2.15 3.21 -12.61
C LEU A 54 -2.89 1.89 -12.78
N GLU A 55 -2.86 1.05 -11.77
CA GLU A 55 -3.58 -0.22 -11.73
C GLU A 55 -5.11 0.05 -11.73
N PRO A 56 -5.92 -0.91 -12.17
CA PRO A 56 -7.37 -0.82 -12.03
C PRO A 56 -7.78 -0.51 -10.58
N GLY A 57 -8.71 0.43 -10.40
CA GLY A 57 -9.12 0.90 -9.07
C GLY A 57 -8.42 2.18 -8.57
N PHE A 58 -7.36 2.65 -9.24
CA PHE A 58 -6.66 3.89 -8.89
C PHE A 58 -6.86 5.00 -9.95
N GLN A 59 -7.99 5.01 -10.65
CA GLN A 59 -8.30 5.97 -11.73
C GLN A 59 -8.97 7.26 -11.22
N GLU A 60 -9.30 7.35 -9.95
CA GLU A 60 -9.97 8.51 -9.36
C GLU A 60 -9.03 9.72 -9.25
N ALA A 61 -9.62 10.93 -9.22
CA ALA A 61 -8.90 12.20 -9.13
C ALA A 61 -7.88 12.26 -7.98
N ARG A 62 -8.17 11.58 -6.86
CA ARG A 62 -7.24 11.49 -5.72
C ARG A 62 -5.90 10.82 -6.06
N PHE A 63 -5.83 10.02 -7.13
CA PHE A 63 -4.61 9.37 -7.61
C PHE A 63 -4.08 9.98 -8.90
N THR A 64 -4.94 10.55 -9.74
CA THR A 64 -4.54 11.07 -11.06
C THR A 64 -4.09 12.52 -11.04
N SER A 65 -4.73 13.38 -10.25
CA SER A 65 -4.49 14.83 -10.27
C SER A 65 -4.37 15.49 -8.90
N ALA A 66 -4.88 14.87 -7.83
CA ALA A 66 -4.88 15.54 -6.52
C ALA A 66 -3.48 15.66 -5.92
N VAL A 67 -3.22 16.84 -5.37
CA VAL A 67 -2.05 17.15 -4.54
C VAL A 67 -2.50 17.18 -3.08
N THR A 68 -2.00 16.25 -2.27
CA THR A 68 -2.43 16.07 -0.87
C THR A 68 -1.33 15.43 -0.04
N SER A 69 -1.54 15.29 1.26
CA SER A 69 -0.64 14.52 2.12
C SER A 69 -0.57 13.07 1.66
N ARG A 70 0.62 12.51 1.58
CA ARG A 70 0.87 11.14 1.11
C ARG A 70 1.71 10.37 2.11
N THR A 71 1.52 9.06 2.12
CA THR A 71 2.38 8.10 2.81
C THR A 71 2.84 7.08 1.78
N ALA A 72 4.10 6.68 1.83
CA ALA A 72 4.65 5.63 0.97
C ALA A 72 5.56 4.70 1.76
N LEU A 73 5.59 3.46 1.34
CA LEU A 73 6.54 2.45 1.76
C LEU A 73 7.38 2.06 0.55
N GLY A 74 8.70 2.01 0.73
CA GLY A 74 9.63 1.56 -0.29
C GLY A 74 10.65 0.60 0.26
N LYS A 75 11.33 -0.09 -0.65
CA LYS A 75 12.43 -1.01 -0.39
C LYS A 75 13.64 -0.59 -1.21
N LEU A 76 14.79 -0.49 -0.57
CA LEU A 76 16.08 -0.25 -1.22
C LEU A 76 16.67 -1.56 -1.76
N ALA A 77 17.65 -1.47 -2.65
CA ALA A 77 18.33 -2.63 -3.22
C ALA A 77 19.02 -3.52 -2.17
N ASP A 78 19.44 -2.94 -1.04
CA ASP A 78 20.05 -3.66 0.10
C ASP A 78 18.99 -4.26 1.06
N GLY A 79 17.71 -4.16 0.72
CA GLY A 79 16.59 -4.72 1.50
C GLY A 79 16.06 -3.81 2.59
N LYS A 80 16.67 -2.66 2.86
CA LYS A 80 16.16 -1.72 3.86
C LYS A 80 14.82 -1.13 3.43
N LEU A 81 13.97 -0.87 4.41
CA LEU A 81 12.67 -0.22 4.20
C LEU A 81 12.78 1.29 4.38
N VAL A 82 12.08 2.02 3.54
CA VAL A 82 11.94 3.48 3.58
C VAL A 82 10.47 3.82 3.76
N ILE A 83 10.14 4.55 4.82
CA ILE A 83 8.81 5.09 5.05
C ILE A 83 8.86 6.59 4.81
N VAL A 84 7.98 7.08 3.96
CA VAL A 84 7.87 8.50 3.61
C VAL A 84 6.51 9.04 3.98
N SER A 85 6.49 10.23 4.59
CA SER A 85 5.27 11.00 4.81
C SER A 85 5.48 12.43 4.28
N THR A 86 4.63 12.85 3.34
CA THR A 86 4.70 14.20 2.76
C THR A 86 3.52 15.05 3.20
N GLY A 87 3.71 16.38 3.28
CA GLY A 87 2.63 17.34 3.57
C GLY A 87 1.71 17.59 2.38
N SER A 88 2.28 17.52 1.17
CA SER A 88 1.58 17.82 -0.07
C SER A 88 2.38 17.28 -1.24
N ALA A 89 1.82 16.30 -1.96
CA ALA A 89 2.43 15.73 -3.16
C ALA A 89 1.37 15.13 -4.09
N SER A 90 1.59 15.20 -5.38
CA SER A 90 0.90 14.35 -6.35
C SER A 90 1.49 12.93 -6.32
N ILE A 91 0.81 11.97 -6.92
CA ILE A 91 1.38 10.61 -7.09
C ILE A 91 2.65 10.67 -7.93
N GLN A 92 2.71 11.51 -8.96
CA GLN A 92 3.90 11.65 -9.78
C GLN A 92 5.10 12.17 -8.97
N GLN A 93 4.92 13.21 -8.16
CA GLN A 93 5.98 13.72 -7.27
C GLN A 93 6.42 12.68 -6.24
N LEU A 94 5.48 11.86 -5.74
CA LEU A 94 5.81 10.80 -4.81
C LEU A 94 6.63 9.68 -5.48
N ARG A 95 6.33 9.32 -6.73
CA ARG A 95 7.10 8.38 -7.56
C ARG A 95 8.55 8.85 -7.71
N GLU A 96 8.72 10.10 -8.11
CA GLU A 96 10.04 10.73 -8.30
C GLU A 96 10.83 10.75 -6.98
N LEU A 97 10.19 11.11 -5.88
CA LEU A 97 10.81 11.12 -4.55
C LEU A 97 11.28 9.72 -4.14
N MET A 98 10.42 8.70 -4.29
CA MET A 98 10.79 7.33 -3.91
C MET A 98 11.96 6.80 -4.76
N LEU A 99 11.97 7.11 -6.06
CA LEU A 99 13.10 6.76 -6.92
C LEU A 99 14.39 7.50 -6.51
N GLN A 100 14.31 8.80 -6.21
CA GLN A 100 15.46 9.61 -5.75
C GLN A 100 16.02 9.11 -4.41
N LEU A 101 15.17 8.54 -3.54
CA LEU A 101 15.60 7.90 -2.30
C LEU A 101 16.27 6.53 -2.52
N GLY A 102 16.37 6.07 -3.76
CA GLY A 102 17.00 4.80 -4.14
C GLY A 102 16.11 3.58 -3.97
N CYS A 103 14.80 3.75 -3.86
CA CYS A 103 13.88 2.64 -3.80
C CYS A 103 13.86 1.86 -5.12
N VAL A 104 13.98 0.55 -5.02
CA VAL A 104 13.78 -0.37 -6.16
C VAL A 104 12.33 -0.84 -6.24
N GLU A 105 11.63 -0.85 -5.11
CA GLU A 105 10.19 -1.11 -5.01
C GLU A 105 9.56 -0.03 -4.13
N ALA A 106 8.38 0.47 -4.51
CA ALA A 106 7.64 1.41 -3.68
C ALA A 106 6.14 1.41 -4.00
N VAL A 107 5.34 1.60 -2.95
CA VAL A 107 3.89 1.65 -3.00
C VAL A 107 3.36 2.84 -2.20
N ASN A 108 2.32 3.49 -2.72
CA ASN A 108 1.57 4.50 -1.98
C ASN A 108 0.65 3.80 -0.96
N LEU A 109 0.63 4.32 0.24
CA LEU A 109 -0.31 3.91 1.30
C LEU A 109 -1.46 4.92 1.40
N ASP A 110 -2.34 4.74 2.38
CA ASP A 110 -3.41 5.71 2.63
C ASP A 110 -2.81 7.09 2.96
N GLY A 111 -3.49 8.12 2.50
CA GLY A 111 -3.03 9.50 2.55
C GLY A 111 -4.08 10.47 3.05
N GLY A 112 -3.93 11.75 2.72
CA GLY A 112 -4.85 12.79 3.19
C GLY A 112 -4.93 12.82 4.71
N GLY A 113 -6.13 12.77 5.27
CA GLY A 113 -6.36 12.75 6.72
C GLY A 113 -5.81 11.51 7.45
N SER A 114 -5.49 10.44 6.74
CA SER A 114 -4.88 9.23 7.31
C SER A 114 -3.35 9.30 7.40
N THR A 115 -2.73 10.33 6.80
CA THR A 115 -1.27 10.47 6.81
C THR A 115 -0.75 10.69 8.22
N ALA A 116 0.01 9.74 8.73
CA ALA A 116 0.65 9.78 10.04
C ALA A 116 2.05 9.19 9.97
N LEU A 117 2.92 9.61 10.86
CA LEU A 117 4.24 9.03 11.04
C LEU A 117 4.66 9.18 12.50
N ALA A 118 5.09 8.09 13.10
CA ALA A 118 5.73 8.08 14.42
C ALA A 118 7.10 7.40 14.33
N TYR A 119 8.04 7.86 15.11
CA TYR A 119 9.38 7.30 15.21
C TYR A 119 9.88 7.38 16.65
N GLN A 120 10.37 6.28 17.17
CA GLN A 120 10.89 6.18 18.56
C GLN A 120 9.92 6.77 19.60
N GLY A 121 8.64 6.40 19.50
CA GLY A 121 7.61 6.85 20.44
C GLY A 121 7.18 8.32 20.26
N LYS A 122 7.74 9.04 19.29
CA LYS A 122 7.36 10.44 19.00
C LYS A 122 6.53 10.51 17.72
N LEU A 123 5.46 11.27 17.79
CA LEU A 123 4.62 11.55 16.63
C LEU A 123 5.28 12.66 15.79
N ILE A 124 5.80 12.29 14.62
CA ILE A 124 6.44 13.19 13.66
C ILE A 124 5.37 13.92 12.84
N ARG A 125 4.31 13.20 12.46
CA ARG A 125 3.14 13.74 11.77
C ARG A 125 1.88 13.20 12.41
N SER A 126 1.00 14.11 12.84
CA SER A 126 -0.31 13.76 13.38
C SER A 126 -1.30 13.49 12.24
N PRO A 127 -2.13 12.45 12.34
CA PRO A 127 -3.23 12.25 11.41
C PRO A 127 -4.33 13.30 11.62
N GLY A 128 -5.11 13.53 10.59
CA GLY A 128 -6.29 14.41 10.64
C GLY A 128 -7.56 13.70 11.13
N ARG A 129 -7.48 12.41 11.44
CA ARG A 129 -8.58 11.58 11.96
C ARG A 129 -8.03 10.42 12.79
N GLU A 130 -8.89 9.74 13.52
CA GLU A 130 -8.53 8.48 14.17
C GLU A 130 -8.19 7.41 13.12
N LEU A 131 -7.16 6.63 13.38
CA LEU A 131 -6.70 5.54 12.53
C LEU A 131 -7.04 4.20 13.15
N THR A 132 -7.68 3.34 12.39
CA THR A 132 -8.04 1.98 12.81
C THR A 132 -6.92 0.98 12.56
N THR A 133 -6.02 1.27 11.62
CA THR A 133 -4.96 0.36 11.21
C THR A 133 -3.66 1.14 10.99
N THR A 134 -2.56 0.61 11.46
CA THR A 134 -1.22 1.20 11.29
C THR A 134 -0.21 0.11 10.93
N LEU A 135 0.77 0.47 10.10
CA LEU A 135 1.97 -0.34 9.89
C LEU A 135 2.96 -0.01 11.01
N GLN A 136 3.40 -1.02 11.74
CA GLN A 136 4.41 -0.88 12.80
C GLN A 136 5.62 -1.76 12.47
N ILE A 137 6.81 -1.20 12.59
CA ILE A 137 8.06 -1.91 12.37
C ILE A 137 8.87 -1.82 13.66
N PHE A 138 9.21 -2.98 14.18
CA PHE A 138 10.04 -3.14 15.37
C PHE A 138 11.42 -3.66 14.96
N THR A 139 12.47 -3.07 15.52
CA THR A 139 13.86 -3.57 15.37
C THR A 139 14.26 -4.24 16.68
N HIS A 140 14.88 -5.40 16.57
CA HIS A 140 15.47 -6.13 17.68
C HIS A 140 16.96 -5.83 17.78
#